data_a69ab0bdeec7f8a91fb00d529dd2d02d
#
_entry.id   a69ab0bdeec7f8a91fb00d529dd2d02d
#
_cell.length_a   1.000
_cell.length_b   1.000
_cell.length_c   1.000
_cell.angle_alpha   90.00
_cell.angle_beta   90.00
_cell.angle_gamma   90.00
#
_symmetry.space_group_name_H-M   'P 1'
#
loop_
_entity.id
_entity.type
_entity.pdbx_description
1 polymer ?
#
loop_
_entity_poly.entity_id
_entity_poly.type
_entity_poly.pdbx_seq_one_letter_code
_entity_poly.pdbx_strand_id
1 'polypeptide(L)'
;GPATVLRRKLTDGMQNLFYGAEDPVELDESAAAHTLAEMAQYAQDLLGALEKDSALFGSDFSVQEGATVQYANYGSGFVLWGITLSNPRGDTASFLLDDATGCVLALSYEFAYDFGFQIRQNDLWDYLLCVFENRVGATVAAALGEPYDEVQIPMPDAAQKMLGLRVRGTNTVPMRLLNAGEEGNYNDGMDSSITDYLQFYDPDADTAFSLPAWRVENTLYFNAQ
;
A
#
# COMPACT_ATOMS: atom_id res chain seq x y z
N GLY A 1 -2.88 22.24 9.06
CA GLY A 1 -2.45 21.11 9.89
C GLY A 1 -1.62 20.08 9.12
N PRO A 2 -1.21 18.98 9.75
CA PRO A 2 -0.35 17.97 9.12
C PRO A 2 -0.94 17.37 7.84
N ALA A 3 -2.23 17.11 7.81
CA ALA A 3 -2.91 16.59 6.61
C ALA A 3 -2.85 17.55 5.42
N THR A 4 -3.01 18.84 5.66
CA THR A 4 -2.92 19.87 4.61
C THR A 4 -1.50 19.96 4.05
N VAL A 5 -0.49 19.90 4.93
CA VAL A 5 0.93 19.88 4.53
C VAL A 5 1.25 18.64 3.71
N LEU A 6 0.82 17.47 4.17
CA LEU A 6 1.02 16.21 3.45
C LEU A 6 0.37 16.26 2.06
N ARG A 7 -0.87 16.72 1.96
CA ARG A 7 -1.59 16.86 0.68
C ARG A 7 -0.82 17.74 -0.29
N ARG A 8 -0.35 18.89 0.16
CA ARG A 8 0.45 19.79 -0.66
C ARG A 8 1.75 19.13 -1.14
N LYS A 9 2.46 18.47 -0.25
CA LYS A 9 3.70 17.77 -0.58
C LYS A 9 3.47 16.66 -1.60
N LEU A 10 2.42 15.87 -1.44
CA LEU A 10 2.07 14.83 -2.41
C LEU A 10 1.69 15.42 -3.76
N THR A 11 0.90 16.48 -3.78
CA THR A 11 0.52 17.16 -5.02
C THR A 11 1.74 17.73 -5.75
N ASP A 12 2.63 18.41 -5.04
CA ASP A 12 3.86 18.96 -5.63
C ASP A 12 4.82 17.85 -6.06
N GLY A 13 4.95 16.81 -5.24
CA GLY A 13 5.82 15.68 -5.48
C GLY A 13 5.42 14.88 -6.71
N MET A 14 4.15 14.62 -6.87
CA MET A 14 3.64 13.80 -7.99
C MET A 14 3.89 14.41 -9.36
N GLN A 15 4.05 15.71 -9.47
CA GLN A 15 4.44 16.36 -10.72
C GLN A 15 5.90 16.09 -11.09
N ASN A 16 6.74 15.81 -10.11
CA ASN A 16 8.18 15.62 -10.30
C ASN A 16 8.60 14.15 -10.38
N LEU A 17 7.71 13.24 -10.09
CA LEU A 17 8.01 11.81 -10.03
C LEU A 17 8.47 11.20 -11.33
N PHE A 18 7.95 11.71 -12.44
CA PHE A 18 8.35 11.24 -13.76
C PHE A 18 9.68 11.85 -14.25
N TYR A 19 10.22 12.83 -13.54
CA TYR A 19 11.36 13.64 -14.00
C TYR A 19 12.61 13.54 -13.12
N GLY A 20 12.65 12.60 -12.21
CA GLY A 20 13.83 12.31 -11.42
C GLY A 20 13.84 13.01 -10.07
N ALA A 21 13.53 12.22 -9.05
CA ALA A 21 13.87 12.58 -7.70
C ALA A 21 15.41 12.64 -7.54
N GLU A 22 15.89 13.57 -6.75
CA GLU A 22 17.27 13.51 -6.25
C GLU A 22 17.42 12.23 -5.41
N ASP A 23 18.61 11.63 -5.42
CA ASP A 23 18.89 10.46 -4.59
C ASP A 23 18.59 10.76 -3.12
N PRO A 24 17.89 9.85 -2.42
CA PRO A 24 17.61 10.05 -1.01
C PRO A 24 18.90 10.14 -0.19
N VAL A 25 18.88 10.99 0.82
CA VAL A 25 19.99 11.15 1.76
C VAL A 25 19.65 10.45 3.06
N GLU A 26 20.46 9.49 3.49
CA GLU A 26 20.30 8.84 4.78
C GLU A 26 20.56 9.83 5.90
N LEU A 27 19.70 9.80 6.91
CA LEU A 27 19.77 10.64 8.10
C LEU A 27 20.01 9.77 9.34
N ASP A 28 20.54 10.37 10.38
CA ASP A 28 20.51 9.78 11.71
C ASP A 28 19.07 9.74 12.24
N GLU A 29 18.72 8.72 13.01
CA GLU A 29 17.38 8.59 13.60
C GLU A 29 16.99 9.80 14.48
N SER A 30 17.96 10.48 15.05
CA SER A 30 17.73 11.71 15.84
C SER A 30 17.17 12.87 15.03
N ALA A 31 17.28 12.82 13.70
CA ALA A 31 16.67 13.82 12.80
C ALA A 31 15.17 13.61 12.59
N ALA A 32 14.64 12.45 12.97
CA ALA A 32 13.22 12.15 12.87
C ALA A 32 12.43 12.73 14.05
N ALA A 33 11.17 13.08 13.80
CA ALA A 33 10.26 13.56 14.84
C ALA A 33 9.70 12.42 15.70
N HIS A 34 9.66 11.21 15.14
CA HIS A 34 9.11 10.02 15.79
C HIS A 34 10.17 8.93 15.95
N THR A 35 9.90 7.98 16.83
CA THR A 35 10.77 6.82 17.06
C THR A 35 10.43 5.68 16.10
N LEU A 36 11.35 4.72 15.98
CA LEU A 36 11.10 3.48 15.24
C LEU A 36 9.86 2.75 15.78
N ALA A 37 9.71 2.67 17.11
CA ALA A 37 8.56 1.99 17.72
C ALA A 37 7.22 2.64 17.34
N GLU A 38 7.16 3.97 17.34
CA GLU A 38 5.97 4.72 16.92
C GLU A 38 5.66 4.49 15.44
N MET A 39 6.66 4.56 14.59
CA MET A 39 6.48 4.39 13.14
C MET A 39 6.17 2.94 12.78
N ALA A 40 6.80 1.97 13.44
CA ALA A 40 6.51 0.56 13.23
C ALA A 40 5.05 0.21 13.58
N GLN A 41 4.44 0.93 14.52
CA GLN A 41 3.03 0.74 14.88
C GLN A 41 2.11 1.05 13.69
N TYR A 42 2.39 2.10 12.92
CA TYR A 42 1.64 2.39 11.69
C TYR A 42 1.71 1.24 10.69
N ALA A 43 2.92 0.68 10.49
CA ALA A 43 3.11 -0.46 9.61
C ALA A 43 2.37 -1.71 10.10
N GLN A 44 2.46 -2.02 11.38
CA GLN A 44 1.78 -3.16 11.99
C GLN A 44 0.25 -3.01 11.95
N ASP A 45 -0.27 -1.82 12.16
CA ASP A 45 -1.70 -1.55 12.07
C ASP A 45 -2.23 -1.78 10.65
N LEU A 46 -1.49 -1.35 9.63
CA LEU A 46 -1.85 -1.60 8.24
C LEU A 46 -1.83 -3.09 7.91
N LEU A 47 -0.79 -3.80 8.32
CA LEU A 47 -0.69 -5.24 8.09
C LEU A 47 -1.79 -6.02 8.83
N GLY A 48 -2.13 -5.62 10.04
CA GLY A 48 -3.24 -6.19 10.80
C GLY A 48 -4.59 -5.94 10.12
N ALA A 49 -4.78 -4.78 9.52
CA ALA A 49 -5.98 -4.45 8.77
C ALA A 49 -6.09 -5.29 7.48
N LEU A 50 -4.99 -5.51 6.77
CA LEU A 50 -4.95 -6.41 5.60
C LEU A 50 -5.35 -7.83 5.98
N GLU A 51 -4.79 -8.38 7.06
CA GLU A 51 -5.16 -9.69 7.58
C GLU A 51 -6.65 -9.78 7.90
N LYS A 52 -7.20 -8.73 8.49
CA LYS A 52 -8.61 -8.65 8.84
C LYS A 52 -9.51 -8.60 7.61
N ASP A 53 -9.07 -7.92 6.57
CA ASP A 53 -9.79 -7.85 5.29
C ASP A 53 -9.73 -9.18 4.54
N SER A 54 -8.61 -9.88 4.58
CA SER A 54 -8.44 -11.20 4.00
C SER A 54 -7.39 -12.02 4.74
N ALA A 55 -7.78 -13.21 5.18
CA ALA A 55 -6.88 -14.15 5.86
C ALA A 55 -5.78 -14.74 4.95
N LEU A 56 -5.77 -14.41 3.66
CA LEU A 56 -4.65 -14.75 2.77
C LEU A 56 -3.43 -13.89 3.06
N PHE A 57 -3.61 -12.68 3.56
CA PHE A 57 -2.50 -11.90 4.11
C PHE A 57 -2.02 -12.51 5.41
N GLY A 58 -0.71 -12.50 5.61
CA GLY A 58 -0.12 -13.10 6.78
C GLY A 58 -0.32 -12.31 8.07
N SER A 59 -0.01 -12.94 9.18
CA SER A 59 -0.09 -12.38 10.53
C SER A 59 1.26 -12.43 11.23
N ASP A 60 1.31 -11.84 12.43
CA ASP A 60 2.46 -11.91 13.34
C ASP A 60 3.75 -11.32 12.78
N PHE A 61 3.63 -10.17 12.13
CA PHE A 61 4.77 -9.44 11.61
C PHE A 61 5.61 -8.82 12.71
N SER A 62 6.91 -8.96 12.58
CA SER A 62 7.90 -8.30 13.43
C SER A 62 8.85 -7.44 12.62
N VAL A 63 9.29 -6.34 13.23
CA VAL A 63 10.23 -5.41 12.62
C VAL A 63 11.59 -6.07 12.48
N GLN A 64 12.16 -6.00 11.27
CA GLN A 64 13.51 -6.47 10.99
C GLN A 64 14.55 -5.41 11.33
N GLU A 65 15.78 -5.85 11.54
CA GLU A 65 16.91 -4.94 11.69
C GLU A 65 17.13 -4.14 10.39
N GLY A 66 17.75 -2.96 10.52
CA GLY A 66 18.11 -2.13 9.37
C GLY A 66 17.09 -1.07 9.00
N ALA A 67 16.19 -0.70 9.89
CA ALA A 67 15.33 0.46 9.68
C ALA A 67 16.17 1.71 9.42
N THR A 68 15.74 2.53 8.48
CA THR A 68 16.45 3.73 8.04
C THR A 68 15.58 4.97 8.12
N VAL A 69 16.21 6.11 8.32
CA VAL A 69 15.58 7.42 8.13
C VAL A 69 16.28 8.10 6.96
N GLN A 70 15.50 8.64 6.04
CA GLN A 70 16.05 9.32 4.88
C GLN A 70 15.30 10.61 4.57
N TYR A 71 16.01 11.57 4.01
CA TYR A 71 15.41 12.74 3.41
C TYR A 71 15.30 12.52 1.91
N ALA A 72 14.09 12.66 1.41
CA ALA A 72 13.81 12.55 -0.01
C ALA A 72 13.13 13.83 -0.51
N ASN A 73 13.60 14.33 -1.64
CA ASN A 73 13.06 15.52 -2.27
C ASN A 73 12.35 15.14 -3.58
N TYR A 74 11.04 15.19 -3.54
CA TYR A 74 10.17 14.94 -4.68
C TYR A 74 9.43 16.22 -5.09
N GLY A 75 10.11 17.36 -5.16
CA GLY A 75 9.50 18.68 -5.31
C GLY A 75 9.17 19.33 -3.96
N SER A 76 8.96 18.52 -2.94
CA SER A 76 8.90 18.90 -1.53
C SER A 76 9.67 17.88 -0.71
N GLY A 77 10.29 18.34 0.39
CA GLY A 77 11.09 17.48 1.24
C GLY A 77 10.23 16.58 2.15
N PHE A 78 10.60 15.31 2.18
CA PHE A 78 10.04 14.32 3.11
C PHE A 78 11.14 13.76 4.00
N VAL A 79 10.84 13.57 5.28
CA VAL A 79 11.60 12.68 6.15
C VAL A 79 10.86 11.37 6.20
N LEU A 80 11.49 10.31 5.72
CA LEU A 80 10.87 9.01 5.52
C LEU A 80 11.54 7.94 6.37
N TRP A 81 10.71 7.09 6.97
CA TRP A 81 11.15 5.86 7.59
C TRP A 81 11.04 4.70 6.61
N GLY A 82 12.16 4.00 6.40
CA GLY A 82 12.19 2.71 5.71
C GLY A 82 12.15 1.59 6.74
N ILE A 83 11.07 0.81 6.76
CA ILE A 83 10.87 -0.26 7.74
C ILE A 83 10.47 -1.53 7.01
N THR A 84 11.18 -2.61 7.28
CA THR A 84 10.85 -3.94 6.77
C THR A 84 10.37 -4.83 7.91
N LEU A 85 9.27 -5.54 7.68
CA LEU A 85 8.72 -6.51 8.61
C LEU A 85 8.62 -7.87 7.92
N SER A 86 8.75 -8.92 8.69
CA SER A 86 8.52 -10.28 8.21
C SER A 86 7.73 -11.08 9.25
N ASN A 87 7.11 -12.15 8.81
CA ASN A 87 6.34 -13.03 9.66
C ASN A 87 6.88 -14.47 9.65
N PRO A 88 6.40 -15.36 10.55
CA PRO A 88 6.87 -16.75 10.60
C PRO A 88 6.59 -17.54 9.31
N ARG A 89 5.56 -17.18 8.55
CA ARG A 89 5.27 -17.81 7.26
C ARG A 89 6.31 -17.45 6.19
N GLY A 90 7.02 -16.33 6.35
CA GLY A 90 8.02 -15.85 5.43
C GLY A 90 7.54 -14.72 4.51
N ASP A 91 6.34 -14.17 4.73
CA ASP A 91 5.91 -12.94 4.06
C ASP A 91 6.80 -11.79 4.50
N THR A 92 7.07 -10.88 3.58
CA THR A 92 7.88 -9.68 3.84
C THR A 92 7.13 -8.45 3.40
N ALA A 93 7.08 -7.45 4.25
CA ALA A 93 6.47 -6.16 3.95
C ALA A 93 7.50 -5.04 4.16
N SER A 94 7.70 -4.21 3.14
CA SER A 94 8.63 -3.08 3.20
C SER A 94 7.88 -1.78 3.00
N PHE A 95 8.06 -0.87 3.96
CA PHE A 95 7.34 0.40 4.04
C PHE A 95 8.28 1.58 3.86
N LEU A 96 7.79 2.60 3.18
CA LEU A 96 8.25 3.97 3.35
C LEU A 96 7.11 4.76 3.99
N LEU A 97 7.36 5.32 5.16
CA LEU A 97 6.39 6.05 5.95
C LEU A 97 6.84 7.51 6.13
N ASP A 98 5.92 8.43 5.95
CA ASP A 98 6.16 9.84 6.26
C ASP A 98 6.31 10.01 7.78
N ASP A 99 7.45 10.50 8.21
CA ASP A 99 7.73 10.70 9.64
C ASP A 99 6.75 11.67 10.30
N ALA A 100 6.30 12.68 9.57
CA ALA A 100 5.40 13.68 10.14
C ALA A 100 3.99 13.16 10.44
N THR A 101 3.48 12.24 9.63
CA THR A 101 2.06 11.80 9.68
C THR A 101 1.89 10.30 9.89
N GLY A 102 2.93 9.50 9.67
CA GLY A 102 2.82 8.04 9.61
C GLY A 102 2.18 7.52 8.32
N CYS A 103 1.90 8.39 7.35
CA CYS A 103 1.30 8.00 6.09
C CYS A 103 2.22 7.07 5.31
N VAL A 104 1.67 5.97 4.81
CA VAL A 104 2.39 5.09 3.90
C VAL A 104 2.54 5.76 2.53
N LEU A 105 3.77 5.90 2.07
CA LEU A 105 4.09 6.48 0.76
C LEU A 105 4.57 5.43 -0.23
N ALA A 106 5.09 4.33 0.26
CA ALA A 106 5.38 3.15 -0.54
C ALA A 106 5.24 1.91 0.33
N LEU A 107 4.80 0.84 -0.30
CA LEU A 107 4.66 -0.46 0.35
C LEU A 107 4.87 -1.55 -0.68
N SER A 108 5.69 -2.53 -0.35
CA SER A 108 5.73 -3.81 -1.05
C SER A 108 5.35 -4.92 -0.09
N TYR A 109 4.46 -5.79 -0.53
CA TYR A 109 4.06 -6.98 0.22
C TYR A 109 4.38 -8.22 -0.61
N GLU A 110 5.37 -8.99 -0.15
CA GLU A 110 5.77 -10.23 -0.79
C GLU A 110 5.16 -11.42 -0.04
N PHE A 111 4.36 -12.20 -0.75
CA PHE A 111 3.81 -13.44 -0.22
C PHE A 111 4.87 -14.55 -0.24
N ALA A 112 4.95 -15.31 0.84
CA ALA A 112 5.81 -16.49 0.90
C ALA A 112 5.32 -17.64 0.00
N TYR A 113 4.02 -17.64 -0.31
CA TYR A 113 3.42 -18.66 -1.15
C TYR A 113 3.51 -18.30 -2.62
N ASP A 114 3.89 -19.28 -3.41
CA ASP A 114 3.61 -19.27 -4.84
C ASP A 114 2.17 -19.77 -5.04
N PHE A 115 1.26 -18.85 -5.27
CA PHE A 115 -0.13 -19.17 -5.60
C PHE A 115 -0.27 -19.74 -7.03
N GLY A 116 0.84 -19.99 -7.73
CA GLY A 116 1.01 -19.89 -9.19
C GLY A 116 0.43 -20.98 -10.05
N PHE A 117 0.18 -22.19 -9.62
CA PHE A 117 -0.10 -23.27 -10.60
C PHE A 117 -1.45 -23.98 -10.49
N GLN A 118 -2.18 -23.81 -9.42
CA GLN A 118 -3.41 -24.57 -9.17
C GLN A 118 -4.68 -23.80 -9.37
N ILE A 119 -4.59 -22.53 -9.68
CA ILE A 119 -5.71 -21.60 -9.72
C ILE A 119 -5.56 -20.72 -10.94
N ARG A 120 -6.65 -20.31 -11.54
CA ARG A 120 -6.64 -19.20 -12.49
C ARG A 120 -6.01 -18.01 -11.78
N GLN A 121 -4.73 -17.79 -12.05
CA GLN A 121 -3.88 -16.85 -11.33
C GLN A 121 -4.50 -15.47 -11.25
N ASN A 122 -5.20 -15.06 -12.30
CA ASN A 122 -5.70 -13.72 -12.45
C ASN A 122 -6.78 -13.39 -11.42
N ASP A 123 -7.75 -14.26 -11.22
CA ASP A 123 -8.87 -13.99 -10.29
C ASP A 123 -8.39 -13.81 -8.85
N LEU A 124 -7.43 -14.63 -8.44
CA LEU A 124 -6.87 -14.54 -7.09
C LEU A 124 -6.01 -13.28 -6.92
N TRP A 125 -5.14 -13.01 -7.88
CA TRP A 125 -4.26 -11.84 -7.81
C TRP A 125 -5.04 -10.54 -7.94
N ASP A 126 -6.05 -10.49 -8.79
CA ASP A 126 -6.93 -9.34 -8.90
C ASP A 126 -7.66 -9.08 -7.56
N TYR A 127 -8.15 -10.15 -6.94
CA TYR A 127 -8.76 -10.06 -5.62
C TYR A 127 -7.77 -9.53 -4.56
N LEU A 128 -6.57 -10.10 -4.47
CA LEU A 128 -5.56 -9.69 -3.51
C LEU A 128 -5.12 -8.24 -3.73
N LEU A 129 -4.95 -7.85 -4.99
CA LEU A 129 -4.59 -6.48 -5.32
C LEU A 129 -5.70 -5.49 -4.96
N CYS A 130 -6.97 -5.85 -5.18
CA CYS A 130 -8.11 -5.04 -4.76
C CYS A 130 -8.17 -4.87 -3.24
N VAL A 131 -7.97 -5.94 -2.48
CA VAL A 131 -7.89 -5.87 -1.01
C VAL A 131 -6.77 -4.95 -0.55
N PHE A 132 -5.60 -5.14 -1.12
CA PHE A 132 -4.40 -4.38 -0.81
C PHE A 132 -4.59 -2.89 -1.12
N GLU A 133 -5.00 -2.57 -2.33
CA GLU A 133 -5.27 -1.20 -2.76
C GLU A 133 -6.31 -0.51 -1.90
N ASN A 134 -7.41 -1.20 -1.63
CA ASN A 134 -8.49 -0.65 -0.81
C ASN A 134 -7.99 -0.25 0.58
N ARG A 135 -7.24 -1.14 1.23
CA ARG A 135 -6.74 -0.89 2.58
C ARG A 135 -5.65 0.19 2.61
N VAL A 136 -4.72 0.15 1.69
CA VAL A 136 -3.70 1.19 1.56
C VAL A 136 -4.35 2.53 1.25
N GLY A 137 -5.29 2.56 0.33
CA GLY A 137 -6.03 3.76 -0.02
C GLY A 137 -6.80 4.37 1.15
N ALA A 138 -7.48 3.54 1.92
CA ALA A 138 -8.19 4.00 3.12
C ALA A 138 -7.23 4.60 4.15
N THR A 139 -6.04 4.01 4.29
CA THR A 139 -5.01 4.51 5.20
C THR A 139 -4.46 5.86 4.75
N VAL A 140 -4.16 6.01 3.47
CA VAL A 140 -3.70 7.28 2.90
C VAL A 140 -4.79 8.35 3.01
N ALA A 141 -6.02 8.01 2.66
CA ALA A 141 -7.15 8.93 2.78
C ALA A 141 -7.34 9.43 4.22
N ALA A 142 -7.22 8.55 5.20
CA ALA A 142 -7.30 8.92 6.62
C ALA A 142 -6.19 9.92 7.00
N ALA A 143 -4.97 9.70 6.53
CA ALA A 143 -3.85 10.61 6.79
C ALA A 143 -4.04 11.98 6.12
N LEU A 144 -4.76 12.02 5.00
CA LEU A 144 -5.10 13.26 4.28
C LEU A 144 -6.36 13.94 4.81
N GLY A 145 -7.09 13.30 5.73
CA GLY A 145 -8.38 13.81 6.21
C GLY A 145 -9.48 13.71 5.16
N GLU A 146 -9.34 12.81 4.19
CA GLU A 146 -10.30 12.62 3.10
C GLU A 146 -11.21 11.43 3.37
N PRO A 147 -12.48 11.48 2.91
CA PRO A 147 -13.36 10.33 2.94
C PRO A 147 -12.86 9.26 1.97
N TYR A 148 -13.16 8.01 2.29
CA TYR A 148 -12.84 6.88 1.43
C TYR A 148 -14.05 5.95 1.35
N ASP A 149 -14.56 5.76 0.13
CA ASP A 149 -15.69 4.88 -0.13
C ASP A 149 -15.21 3.44 -0.32
N GLU A 150 -15.55 2.59 0.63
CA GLU A 150 -15.24 1.16 0.57
C GLU A 150 -16.39 0.41 -0.09
N VAL A 151 -16.06 -0.48 -1.04
CA VAL A 151 -17.01 -1.35 -1.71
C VAL A 151 -16.73 -2.79 -1.31
N GLN A 152 -17.77 -3.52 -0.97
CA GLN A 152 -17.67 -4.94 -0.67
C GLN A 152 -17.65 -5.75 -1.96
N ILE A 153 -16.66 -6.62 -2.10
CA ILE A 153 -16.57 -7.58 -3.19
C ILE A 153 -16.54 -9.01 -2.65
N PRO A 154 -17.19 -9.96 -3.33
CA PRO A 154 -17.14 -11.35 -2.92
C PRO A 154 -15.73 -11.93 -3.12
N MET A 155 -15.32 -12.78 -2.19
CA MET A 155 -14.09 -13.53 -2.32
C MET A 155 -14.25 -14.57 -3.44
N PRO A 156 -13.33 -14.66 -4.41
CA PRO A 156 -13.38 -15.69 -5.45
C PRO A 156 -13.28 -17.11 -4.88
N ASP A 157 -13.88 -18.08 -5.56
CA ASP A 157 -13.84 -19.49 -5.16
C ASP A 157 -12.43 -20.01 -4.95
N ALA A 158 -11.49 -19.58 -5.79
CA ALA A 158 -10.09 -19.93 -5.67
C ALA A 158 -9.49 -19.49 -4.33
N ALA A 159 -9.79 -18.27 -3.89
CA ALA A 159 -9.34 -17.75 -2.60
C ALA A 159 -9.99 -18.50 -1.44
N GLN A 160 -11.28 -18.83 -1.56
CA GLN A 160 -12.00 -19.62 -0.56
C GLN A 160 -11.38 -21.01 -0.39
N LYS A 161 -11.02 -21.66 -1.49
CA LYS A 161 -10.35 -22.97 -1.45
C LYS A 161 -8.99 -22.92 -0.77
N MET A 162 -8.21 -21.87 -1.01
CA MET A 162 -6.90 -21.69 -0.36
C MET A 162 -7.00 -21.49 1.13
N LEU A 163 -8.04 -20.80 1.58
CA LEU A 163 -8.31 -20.63 3.01
C LEU A 163 -8.84 -21.94 3.64
N GLY A 164 -9.21 -22.88 2.81
CA GLY A 164 -9.75 -24.17 3.26
C GLY A 164 -10.99 -24.00 4.14
N LEU A 165 -11.06 -24.79 5.19
CA LEU A 165 -12.19 -24.74 6.13
C LEU A 165 -12.10 -23.60 7.17
N ARG A 166 -11.10 -22.74 7.07
CA ARG A 166 -10.93 -21.63 8.01
C ARG A 166 -11.97 -20.54 7.83
N VAL A 167 -12.46 -20.42 6.61
CA VAL A 167 -13.46 -19.41 6.26
C VAL A 167 -14.80 -20.10 6.06
N ARG A 168 -15.77 -19.70 6.87
CA ARG A 168 -17.14 -20.19 6.75
C ARG A 168 -18.04 -19.07 6.27
N GLY A 169 -18.83 -19.35 5.25
CA GLY A 169 -19.79 -18.43 4.70
C GLY A 169 -19.26 -17.57 3.56
N THR A 170 -20.03 -16.57 3.19
CA THR A 170 -19.68 -15.63 2.14
C THR A 170 -18.72 -14.59 2.70
N ASN A 171 -17.49 -14.55 2.21
CA ASN A 171 -16.54 -13.53 2.58
C ASN A 171 -16.58 -12.42 1.54
N THR A 172 -16.66 -11.22 2.03
CA THR A 172 -16.57 -10.02 1.22
C THR A 172 -15.40 -9.20 1.70
N VAL A 173 -14.82 -8.45 0.78
CA VAL A 173 -13.69 -7.57 1.08
C VAL A 173 -14.11 -6.15 0.80
N PRO A 174 -13.85 -5.23 1.71
CA PRO A 174 -14.02 -3.81 1.41
C PRO A 174 -13.14 -3.44 0.22
N MET A 175 -13.71 -2.72 -0.70
CA MET A 175 -13.00 -2.29 -1.89
C MET A 175 -13.50 -0.91 -2.32
N ARG A 176 -12.59 -0.06 -2.72
CA ARG A 176 -12.90 1.23 -3.31
C ARG A 176 -13.45 1.06 -4.73
N LEU A 177 -14.38 1.92 -5.12
CA LEU A 177 -14.78 2.04 -6.51
C LEU A 177 -13.65 2.70 -7.31
N LEU A 178 -13.34 2.10 -8.44
CA LEU A 178 -12.38 2.67 -9.37
C LEU A 178 -12.99 3.86 -10.12
N ASN A 179 -12.13 4.74 -10.58
CA ASN A 179 -12.54 5.77 -11.52
C ASN A 179 -12.95 5.15 -12.85
N ALA A 180 -13.98 5.71 -13.49
CA ALA A 180 -14.60 5.14 -14.68
C ALA A 180 -13.65 4.93 -15.88
N GLY A 181 -12.48 5.54 -15.91
CA GLY A 181 -11.48 5.35 -16.96
C GLY A 181 -10.46 4.23 -16.70
N GLU A 182 -10.55 3.57 -15.56
CA GLU A 182 -9.55 2.60 -15.10
C GLU A 182 -10.01 1.16 -15.25
N GLU A 183 -11.24 0.96 -15.69
CA GLU A 183 -11.78 -0.35 -15.94
C GLU A 183 -10.98 -1.08 -17.04
N GLY A 184 -10.54 -2.26 -16.71
CA GLY A 184 -9.96 -3.18 -17.68
C GLY A 184 -8.46 -3.08 -17.90
N ASN A 185 -7.73 -2.31 -17.12
CA ASN A 185 -6.27 -2.32 -17.14
C ASN A 185 -5.67 -3.53 -16.39
N TYR A 186 -6.41 -4.61 -16.34
CA TYR A 186 -5.91 -5.85 -15.79
C TYR A 186 -4.96 -6.49 -16.77
N ASN A 187 -3.81 -6.79 -16.28
CA ASN A 187 -2.82 -7.49 -17.05
C ASN A 187 -3.06 -9.00 -16.89
N ASP A 188 -3.44 -9.67 -17.93
CA ASP A 188 -3.85 -11.08 -17.97
C ASP A 188 -2.78 -12.09 -17.53
N GLY A 189 -2.20 -11.88 -16.34
CA GLY A 189 -1.19 -12.75 -15.75
C GLY A 189 0.22 -12.46 -16.20
N MET A 190 0.45 -11.33 -16.85
CA MET A 190 1.80 -10.87 -17.17
C MET A 190 2.52 -10.38 -15.92
N ASP A 191 3.84 -10.25 -15.99
CA ASP A 191 4.71 -10.02 -14.83
C ASP A 191 4.48 -8.71 -14.10
N SER A 192 3.92 -7.70 -14.75
CA SER A 192 3.58 -6.45 -14.09
C SER A 192 2.37 -5.81 -14.72
N SER A 193 1.50 -5.25 -13.88
CA SER A 193 0.44 -4.38 -14.34
C SER A 193 0.13 -3.33 -13.31
N ILE A 194 -0.15 -2.14 -13.80
CA ILE A 194 -0.83 -1.13 -13.02
C ILE A 194 -2.31 -1.42 -13.20
N THR A 195 -2.96 -1.88 -12.14
CA THR A 195 -4.37 -2.27 -12.23
C THR A 195 -5.28 -1.16 -11.82
N ASP A 196 -4.84 -0.32 -10.86
CA ASP A 196 -5.70 0.66 -10.24
C ASP A 196 -4.97 1.92 -9.87
N TYR A 197 -5.75 3.01 -9.78
CA TYR A 197 -5.29 4.29 -9.25
C TYR A 197 -6.25 4.77 -8.17
N LEU A 198 -5.68 5.17 -7.04
CA LEU A 198 -6.34 6.04 -6.11
C LEU A 198 -6.16 7.47 -6.60
N GLN A 199 -7.21 8.14 -6.97
CA GLN A 199 -7.13 9.56 -7.32
C GLN A 199 -7.60 10.42 -6.17
N PHE A 200 -6.77 11.38 -5.83
CA PHE A 200 -7.10 12.42 -4.88
C PHE A 200 -7.07 13.77 -5.60
N TYR A 201 -8.08 14.56 -5.36
CA TYR A 201 -8.18 15.90 -5.90
C TYR A 201 -7.96 16.92 -4.78
N ASP A 202 -7.07 17.86 -5.02
CA ASP A 202 -6.88 19.00 -4.15
C ASP A 202 -7.62 20.22 -4.74
N PRO A 203 -8.78 20.59 -4.18
CA PRO A 203 -9.56 21.71 -4.72
C PRO A 203 -8.87 23.05 -4.54
N ASP A 204 -7.98 23.21 -3.57
CA ASP A 204 -7.27 24.46 -3.32
C ASP A 204 -6.20 24.73 -4.38
N ALA A 205 -5.55 23.67 -4.84
CA ALA A 205 -4.52 23.73 -5.87
C ALA A 205 -5.05 23.44 -7.27
N ASP A 206 -6.31 23.03 -7.40
CA ASP A 206 -6.93 22.54 -8.64
C ASP A 206 -6.08 21.46 -9.33
N THR A 207 -5.55 20.56 -8.54
CA THR A 207 -4.69 19.47 -9.00
C THR A 207 -5.15 18.14 -8.43
N ALA A 208 -4.83 17.07 -9.14
CA ALA A 208 -5.06 15.72 -8.68
C ALA A 208 -3.73 14.95 -8.65
N PHE A 209 -3.64 13.98 -7.78
CA PHE A 209 -2.55 13.02 -7.80
C PHE A 209 -3.10 11.60 -7.74
N SER A 210 -2.36 10.68 -8.31
CA SER A 210 -2.73 9.27 -8.38
C SER A 210 -1.74 8.43 -7.59
N LEU A 211 -2.26 7.42 -6.93
CA LEU A 211 -1.48 6.47 -6.16
C LEU A 211 -1.64 5.08 -6.79
N PRO A 212 -0.67 4.63 -7.60
CA PRO A 212 -0.79 3.34 -8.26
C PRO A 212 -0.50 2.17 -7.33
N ALA A 213 -1.22 1.08 -7.56
CA ALA A 213 -0.94 -0.21 -6.98
C ALA A 213 -0.84 -1.25 -8.11
N TRP A 214 0.09 -2.18 -8.00
CA TRP A 214 0.34 -3.18 -9.04
C TRP A 214 0.94 -4.45 -8.46
N ARG A 215 0.99 -5.49 -9.26
CA ARG A 215 1.61 -6.77 -8.91
C ARG A 215 2.74 -7.11 -9.86
N VAL A 216 3.81 -7.65 -9.29
CA VAL A 216 4.87 -8.35 -10.03
C VAL A 216 5.09 -9.69 -9.33
N GLU A 217 4.88 -10.80 -10.04
CA GLU A 217 4.99 -12.14 -9.48
C GLU A 217 4.14 -12.33 -8.22
N ASN A 218 4.75 -12.60 -7.08
CA ASN A 218 4.09 -12.78 -5.78
C ASN A 218 4.16 -11.54 -4.87
N THR A 219 4.45 -10.39 -5.43
CA THR A 219 4.61 -9.15 -4.69
C THR A 219 3.61 -8.11 -5.15
N LEU A 220 2.91 -7.53 -4.19
CA LEU A 220 2.03 -6.38 -4.40
C LEU A 220 2.80 -5.11 -4.05
N TYR A 221 2.66 -4.12 -4.89
CA TYR A 221 3.31 -2.82 -4.73
C TYR A 221 2.28 -1.71 -4.65
N PHE A 222 2.55 -0.77 -3.80
CA PHE A 222 1.92 0.54 -3.77
C PHE A 222 3.01 1.57 -3.71
N ASN A 223 2.85 2.63 -4.47
CA ASN A 223 3.82 3.69 -4.45
C ASN A 223 3.15 5.02 -4.73
N ALA A 224 3.27 5.96 -3.80
CA ALA A 224 2.83 7.34 -3.97
C ALA A 224 3.77 8.15 -4.86
N GLN A 225 4.60 7.48 -5.56
CA GLN A 225 5.53 8.09 -6.50
C GLN A 225 4.85 8.44 -7.80
#